data_94a332b1a49bb7b3897c6ffed2f2e1ef
#
_entry.id   94a332b1a49bb7b3897c6ffed2f2e1ef
#
_cell.length_a   1.000
_cell.length_b   1.000
_cell.length_c   1.000
_cell.angle_alpha   90.00
_cell.angle_beta   90.00
_cell.angle_gamma   90.00
#
_symmetry.space_group_name_H-M   'P 1'
#
loop_
_entity.id
_entity.type
_entity.pdbx_description
1 polymer ?
#
loop_
_entity_poly.entity_id
_entity_poly.type
_entity_poly.pdbx_seq_one_letter_code
_entity_poly.pdbx_strand_id
1 'polypeptide(L)'
;MAEEEHVAIIPSKKGVANAKKKVKPAPSRKGEPEFFMNEGMKRLSTPWPVASIRASQIDPLALPAGVILDAAAGSGVQLIAFSKILRRPALGIELDKEVAKLCAANMQLNSDGEVQRSLDRVLIGDGRSSEAAIGAYWASLRDAGTRAHPPVAMLHIDPARPRDAQNHSLEEMDPDIKQVLKSWSPHLQTGPKGPAVLLDLSPRLDSVQRAMVDGILETTFPGSPWTWEWLSKGGGRVDRLAVWVGSLSSEKTNRCVRVGRKNIISTIEGEPDGAIKATFNSMLELPRGAFLTILDPALLESGLQNIWLSRAIVRGSGSSWIRTEGRRPMLIHTDEISQDDDVRGFVVATGKIVQQRLSAPELNSLNQVASSIGKLGISNITLSCSLDPEIHPTLQRRITKELKGIEGTKGFMVDMELQRPNGPQNLYLVCKE
;
A
#
# COMPACT_ATOMS: atom_id res chain seq x y z
N MET A 1 1.88 -30.65 24.49
CA MET A 1 2.23 -30.35 23.08
C MET A 1 3.75 -30.25 23.07
N ALA A 2 4.45 -30.97 22.19
CA ALA A 2 5.89 -30.81 22.06
C ALA A 2 6.15 -29.35 21.66
N GLU A 3 7.03 -28.64 22.38
CA GLU A 3 7.51 -27.33 21.96
C GLU A 3 8.14 -27.54 20.59
N GLU A 4 7.60 -26.86 19.56
CA GLU A 4 8.20 -26.87 18.22
C GLU A 4 9.56 -26.18 18.32
N GLU A 5 10.62 -26.98 18.13
CA GLU A 5 11.99 -26.52 18.29
C GLU A 5 12.36 -25.57 17.13
N HIS A 6 12.67 -24.31 17.45
CA HIS A 6 13.16 -23.36 16.47
C HIS A 6 14.60 -23.68 16.07
N VAL A 7 14.87 -23.72 14.76
CA VAL A 7 16.21 -23.99 14.22
C VAL A 7 16.78 -22.73 13.55
N ALA A 8 17.90 -22.25 14.07
CA ALA A 8 18.54 -21.03 13.55
C ALA A 8 19.38 -21.29 12.29
N ILE A 9 19.23 -20.42 11.31
CA ILE A 9 20.06 -20.35 10.10
C ILE A 9 20.88 -19.05 10.16
N ILE A 10 22.19 -19.18 10.04
CA ILE A 10 23.10 -18.05 9.90
C ILE A 10 23.19 -17.68 8.42
N PRO A 11 22.89 -16.42 8.02
CA PRO A 11 23.13 -15.92 6.66
C PRO A 11 24.60 -16.14 6.26
N SER A 12 24.87 -16.80 5.13
CA SER A 12 26.23 -17.19 4.74
C SER A 12 26.42 -17.29 3.23
N LYS A 13 27.67 -17.12 2.79
CA LYS A 13 28.06 -17.33 1.37
C LYS A 13 27.74 -18.75 0.88
N LYS A 14 27.85 -19.76 1.76
CA LYS A 14 27.45 -21.14 1.46
C LYS A 14 25.94 -21.24 1.21
N GLY A 15 25.13 -20.54 2.02
CA GLY A 15 23.67 -20.44 1.82
C GLY A 15 23.32 -19.84 0.46
N VAL A 16 23.96 -18.74 0.07
CA VAL A 16 23.82 -18.12 -1.27
C VAL A 16 24.20 -19.09 -2.38
N ALA A 17 25.33 -19.80 -2.27
CA ALA A 17 25.74 -20.77 -3.27
C ALA A 17 24.74 -21.93 -3.42
N ASN A 18 24.15 -22.39 -2.32
CA ASN A 18 23.11 -23.41 -2.34
C ASN A 18 21.78 -22.91 -2.93
N ALA A 19 21.38 -21.67 -2.62
CA ALA A 19 20.20 -21.05 -3.21
C ALA A 19 20.31 -20.90 -4.73
N LYS A 20 21.50 -20.47 -5.23
CA LYS A 20 21.80 -20.35 -6.67
C LYS A 20 21.60 -21.66 -7.46
N LYS A 21 21.80 -22.82 -6.83
CA LYS A 21 21.57 -24.12 -7.47
C LYS A 21 20.08 -24.41 -7.69
N LYS A 22 19.19 -23.81 -6.90
CA LYS A 22 17.74 -24.04 -6.93
C LYS A 22 16.98 -22.95 -7.67
N VAL A 23 17.37 -21.70 -7.48
CA VAL A 23 16.65 -20.53 -8.02
C VAL A 23 17.66 -19.48 -8.47
N LYS A 24 17.45 -18.89 -9.64
CA LYS A 24 18.25 -17.74 -10.10
C LYS A 24 17.77 -16.48 -9.37
N PRO A 25 18.65 -15.69 -8.74
CA PRO A 25 18.25 -14.43 -8.15
C PRO A 25 17.86 -13.44 -9.25
N ALA A 26 16.87 -12.64 -8.99
CA ALA A 26 16.40 -11.61 -9.92
C ALA A 26 15.90 -10.38 -9.15
N PRO A 27 16.11 -9.17 -9.66
CA PRO A 27 15.47 -7.97 -9.15
C PRO A 27 14.01 -7.93 -9.59
N SER A 28 13.15 -7.28 -8.81
CA SER A 28 11.77 -7.02 -9.22
C SER A 28 11.71 -6.04 -10.40
N ARG A 29 12.66 -5.07 -10.44
CA ARG A 29 12.88 -4.13 -11.53
C ARG A 29 14.37 -3.88 -11.73
N LYS A 30 14.76 -3.44 -12.93
CA LYS A 30 16.14 -3.07 -13.23
C LYS A 30 16.65 -2.01 -12.23
N GLY A 31 17.79 -2.28 -11.59
CA GLY A 31 18.41 -1.39 -10.60
C GLY A 31 17.98 -1.62 -9.16
N GLU A 32 17.06 -2.55 -8.90
CA GLU A 32 16.69 -2.98 -7.56
C GLU A 32 17.58 -4.16 -7.09
N PRO A 33 17.64 -4.42 -5.78
CA PRO A 33 18.32 -5.58 -5.24
C PRO A 33 17.78 -6.90 -5.80
N GLU A 34 18.63 -7.89 -5.92
CA GLU A 34 18.24 -9.23 -6.37
C GLU A 34 17.81 -10.10 -5.19
N PHE A 35 16.80 -10.94 -5.42
CA PHE A 35 16.29 -11.87 -4.42
C PHE A 35 16.09 -13.27 -5.01
N PHE A 36 16.38 -14.29 -4.22
CA PHE A 36 16.00 -15.67 -4.48
C PHE A 36 14.52 -15.85 -4.11
N MET A 37 13.66 -16.08 -5.08
CA MET A 37 12.23 -16.27 -4.85
C MET A 37 11.68 -17.39 -5.72
N ASN A 38 10.97 -18.34 -5.12
CA ASN A 38 10.11 -19.25 -5.87
C ASN A 38 8.83 -18.53 -6.33
N GLU A 39 8.00 -19.18 -7.14
CA GLU A 39 6.78 -18.56 -7.70
C GLU A 39 5.76 -18.16 -6.62
N GLY A 40 5.66 -18.92 -5.53
CA GLY A 40 4.81 -18.58 -4.38
C GLY A 40 5.27 -17.30 -3.69
N MET A 41 6.56 -17.19 -3.43
CA MET A 41 7.17 -16.02 -2.81
C MET A 41 7.02 -14.76 -3.69
N LYS A 42 7.25 -14.88 -5.00
CA LYS A 42 7.10 -13.73 -5.94
C LYS A 42 5.70 -13.12 -5.89
N ARG A 43 4.69 -13.94 -5.75
CA ARG A 43 3.28 -13.50 -5.69
C ARG A 43 2.94 -12.79 -4.40
N LEU A 44 3.49 -13.23 -3.28
CA LEU A 44 3.16 -12.74 -1.93
C LEU A 44 4.10 -11.64 -1.46
N SER A 45 5.33 -11.60 -1.99
CA SER A 45 6.36 -10.67 -1.53
C SER A 45 5.98 -9.21 -1.79
N THR A 46 6.23 -8.38 -0.80
CA THR A 46 6.16 -6.93 -0.95
C THR A 46 7.24 -6.44 -1.91
N PRO A 47 6.90 -5.63 -2.93
CA PRO A 47 7.91 -5.08 -3.85
C PRO A 47 8.94 -4.22 -3.11
N TRP A 48 10.22 -4.33 -3.50
CA TRP A 48 11.32 -3.56 -2.90
C TRP A 48 11.05 -2.05 -2.74
N PRO A 49 10.51 -1.33 -3.76
CA PRO A 49 10.22 0.11 -3.58
C PRO A 49 9.25 0.41 -2.45
N VAL A 50 8.26 -0.44 -2.23
CA VAL A 50 7.31 -0.27 -1.12
C VAL A 50 7.99 -0.54 0.20
N ALA A 51 8.74 -1.64 0.32
CA ALA A 51 9.47 -1.97 1.53
C ALA A 51 10.50 -0.89 1.90
N SER A 52 11.25 -0.37 0.92
CA SER A 52 12.25 0.69 1.16
C SER A 52 11.63 2.02 1.53
N ILE A 53 10.51 2.41 0.89
CA ILE A 53 9.76 3.63 1.26
C ILE A 53 9.29 3.56 2.70
N ARG A 54 8.69 2.43 3.09
CA ARG A 54 8.23 2.23 4.47
C ARG A 54 9.35 2.30 5.48
N ALA A 55 10.48 1.64 5.18
CA ALA A 55 11.65 1.72 6.05
C ALA A 55 12.18 3.16 6.20
N SER A 56 12.15 3.96 5.14
CA SER A 56 12.58 5.37 5.19
C SER A 56 11.62 6.30 5.92
N GLN A 57 10.39 5.90 6.16
CA GLN A 57 9.42 6.66 6.98
C GLN A 57 9.67 6.51 8.48
N ILE A 58 10.49 5.53 8.89
CA ILE A 58 10.81 5.29 10.29
C ILE A 58 12.01 6.16 10.69
N ASP A 59 11.84 6.95 11.73
CA ASP A 59 12.97 7.63 12.36
C ASP A 59 13.82 6.60 13.14
N PRO A 60 15.08 6.34 12.75
CA PRO A 60 15.94 5.39 13.46
C PRO A 60 16.19 5.78 14.93
N LEU A 61 16.06 7.07 15.27
CA LEU A 61 16.25 7.57 16.64
C LEU A 61 15.03 7.31 17.53
N ALA A 62 13.86 7.14 16.94
CA ALA A 62 12.65 6.76 17.69
C ALA A 62 12.65 5.28 18.11
N LEU A 63 13.50 4.45 17.49
CA LEU A 63 13.60 3.03 17.82
C LEU A 63 14.55 2.78 18.99
N PRO A 64 14.16 1.94 19.96
CA PRO A 64 15.09 1.47 21.01
C PRO A 64 16.22 0.64 20.40
N ALA A 65 17.26 0.37 21.19
CA ALA A 65 18.34 -0.53 20.77
C ALA A 65 17.81 -1.97 20.61
N GLY A 66 18.33 -2.73 19.63
CA GLY A 66 17.95 -4.11 19.43
C GLY A 66 17.82 -4.53 17.98
N VAL A 67 17.22 -5.69 17.76
CA VAL A 67 17.01 -6.28 16.44
C VAL A 67 15.64 -5.93 15.88
N ILE A 68 15.53 -5.91 14.56
CA ILE A 68 14.25 -5.87 13.87
C ILE A 68 13.81 -7.32 13.68
N LEU A 69 12.64 -7.64 14.20
CA LEU A 69 12.01 -8.95 14.07
C LEU A 69 10.92 -8.90 13.00
N ASP A 70 10.94 -9.88 12.12
CA ASP A 70 9.82 -10.20 11.23
C ASP A 70 9.31 -11.60 11.60
N ALA A 71 8.10 -11.67 12.14
CA ALA A 71 7.50 -12.92 12.66
C ALA A 71 6.92 -13.82 11.55
N ALA A 72 6.87 -13.34 10.30
CA ALA A 72 6.44 -14.10 9.12
C ALA A 72 7.28 -13.68 7.90
N ALA A 73 8.59 -13.90 7.98
CA ALA A 73 9.59 -13.26 7.15
C ALA A 73 9.48 -13.55 5.64
N GLY A 74 8.91 -14.68 5.25
CA GLY A 74 8.74 -15.06 3.85
C GLY A 74 10.05 -14.95 3.06
N SER A 75 10.07 -14.09 2.04
CA SER A 75 11.26 -13.82 1.23
C SER A 75 12.32 -12.96 1.91
N GLY A 76 11.99 -12.31 3.02
CA GLY A 76 12.84 -11.38 3.76
C GLY A 76 12.95 -9.99 3.14
N VAL A 77 12.21 -9.64 2.08
CA VAL A 77 12.35 -8.33 1.39
C VAL A 77 12.08 -7.18 2.35
N GLN A 78 11.01 -7.21 3.14
CA GLN A 78 10.69 -6.17 4.10
C GLN A 78 11.71 -6.14 5.23
N LEU A 79 12.04 -7.28 5.81
CA LEU A 79 13.05 -7.41 6.86
C LEU A 79 14.41 -6.82 6.42
N ILE A 80 14.85 -7.15 5.20
CA ILE A 80 16.11 -6.64 4.62
C ILE A 80 16.03 -5.14 4.39
N ALA A 81 14.91 -4.61 3.91
CA ALA A 81 14.72 -3.17 3.72
C ALA A 81 14.81 -2.42 5.06
N PHE A 82 14.11 -2.89 6.10
CA PHE A 82 14.20 -2.31 7.44
C PHE A 82 15.61 -2.41 8.01
N SER A 83 16.22 -3.58 7.98
CA SER A 83 17.58 -3.80 8.50
C SER A 83 18.60 -2.86 7.84
N LYS A 84 18.55 -2.76 6.51
CA LYS A 84 19.49 -1.96 5.73
C LYS A 84 19.33 -0.46 5.95
N ILE A 85 18.09 0.04 5.89
CA ILE A 85 17.81 1.48 5.96
C ILE A 85 17.93 1.98 7.40
N LEU A 86 17.45 1.21 8.37
CA LEU A 86 17.52 1.57 9.78
C LEU A 86 18.87 1.21 10.43
N ARG A 87 19.74 0.51 9.72
CA ARG A 87 21.06 0.03 10.18
C ARG A 87 20.95 -0.78 11.48
N ARG A 88 20.01 -1.73 11.50
CA ARG A 88 19.75 -2.60 12.64
C ARG A 88 19.94 -4.07 12.25
N PRO A 89 20.39 -4.95 13.17
CA PRO A 89 20.41 -6.38 12.91
C PRO A 89 18.99 -6.92 12.73
N ALA A 90 18.89 -8.03 12.00
CA ALA A 90 17.62 -8.63 11.58
C ALA A 90 17.43 -10.04 12.14
N LEU A 91 16.23 -10.31 12.63
CA LEU A 91 15.76 -11.63 13.02
C LEU A 91 14.48 -11.96 12.23
N GLY A 92 14.55 -12.93 11.33
CA GLY A 92 13.38 -13.45 10.62
C GLY A 92 12.90 -14.77 11.22
N ILE A 93 11.59 -14.98 11.28
CA ILE A 93 11.00 -16.28 11.60
C ILE A 93 10.16 -16.71 10.41
N GLU A 94 10.33 -17.95 9.98
CA GLU A 94 9.62 -18.52 8.84
C GLU A 94 9.32 -19.99 9.08
N LEU A 95 8.06 -20.36 8.90
CA LEU A 95 7.59 -21.72 9.17
C LEU A 95 8.09 -22.72 8.13
N ASP A 96 8.08 -22.31 6.84
CA ASP A 96 8.56 -23.15 5.75
C ASP A 96 10.10 -23.18 5.71
N LYS A 97 10.67 -24.33 5.93
CA LYS A 97 12.13 -24.58 5.96
C LYS A 97 12.84 -24.15 4.68
N GLU A 98 12.24 -24.33 3.49
CA GLU A 98 12.88 -23.99 2.23
C GLU A 98 12.78 -22.48 1.98
N VAL A 99 11.67 -21.83 2.37
CA VAL A 99 11.51 -20.40 2.34
C VAL A 99 12.49 -19.73 3.31
N ALA A 100 12.61 -20.23 4.54
CA ALA A 100 13.58 -19.73 5.53
C ALA A 100 15.03 -19.78 5.03
N LYS A 101 15.44 -20.85 4.32
CA LYS A 101 16.76 -20.94 3.69
C LYS A 101 16.97 -19.89 2.61
N LEU A 102 15.94 -19.60 1.80
CA LEU A 102 16.00 -18.55 0.78
C LEU A 102 16.03 -17.16 1.42
N CYS A 103 15.26 -16.93 2.49
CA CYS A 103 15.30 -15.70 3.28
C CYS A 103 16.72 -15.45 3.81
N ALA A 104 17.36 -16.42 4.46
CA ALA A 104 18.73 -16.29 4.95
C ALA A 104 19.74 -16.04 3.82
N ALA A 105 19.57 -16.68 2.66
CA ALA A 105 20.38 -16.42 1.47
C ALA A 105 20.17 -15.00 0.93
N ASN A 106 18.93 -14.49 0.94
CA ASN A 106 18.60 -13.11 0.54
C ASN A 106 19.23 -12.09 1.48
N MET A 107 19.19 -12.33 2.79
CA MET A 107 19.89 -11.48 3.77
C MET A 107 21.39 -11.40 3.48
N GLN A 108 22.03 -12.54 3.20
CA GLN A 108 23.47 -12.56 2.85
C GLN A 108 23.74 -11.90 1.50
N LEU A 109 22.89 -12.12 0.48
CA LEU A 109 23.08 -11.57 -0.86
C LEU A 109 23.01 -10.04 -0.85
N ASN A 110 22.09 -9.48 -0.06
CA ASN A 110 21.84 -8.04 0.04
C ASN A 110 22.62 -7.37 1.18
N SER A 111 23.55 -8.09 1.73
CA SER A 111 24.41 -7.60 2.78
C SER A 111 25.50 -6.65 2.24
N ASP A 112 25.69 -5.46 2.85
CA ASP A 112 26.70 -4.46 2.44
C ASP A 112 28.04 -4.58 3.19
N GLY A 113 28.30 -5.71 3.86
CA GLY A 113 29.58 -5.96 4.57
C GLY A 113 29.70 -5.34 5.97
N GLU A 114 28.64 -4.72 6.51
CA GLU A 114 28.70 -4.00 7.79
C GLU A 114 28.69 -4.90 9.04
N VAL A 115 29.22 -4.37 10.15
CA VAL A 115 29.59 -5.06 11.40
C VAL A 115 28.39 -5.70 12.15
N GLN A 116 27.16 -5.25 11.92
CA GLN A 116 25.99 -5.70 12.67
C GLN A 116 25.47 -7.12 12.31
N ARG A 117 26.02 -7.73 11.28
CA ARG A 117 25.56 -9.01 10.68
C ARG A 117 25.90 -10.25 11.48
N SER A 118 26.80 -10.18 12.43
CA SER A 118 27.04 -11.28 13.36
C SER A 118 25.79 -11.64 14.17
N LEU A 119 24.85 -10.68 14.28
CA LEU A 119 23.59 -10.85 15.00
C LEU A 119 22.41 -11.29 14.09
N ASP A 120 22.56 -11.26 12.76
CA ASP A 120 21.48 -11.64 11.84
C ASP A 120 21.19 -13.14 11.90
N ARG A 121 19.91 -13.50 12.01
CA ARG A 121 19.44 -14.91 11.97
C ARG A 121 18.11 -15.01 11.24
N VAL A 122 17.88 -16.20 10.69
CA VAL A 122 16.55 -16.65 10.30
C VAL A 122 16.25 -17.92 11.09
N LEU A 123 15.12 -17.98 11.77
CA LEU A 123 14.65 -19.15 12.48
C LEU A 123 13.63 -19.90 11.63
N ILE A 124 13.78 -21.22 11.54
CA ILE A 124 12.72 -22.11 11.08
C ILE A 124 11.84 -22.39 12.28
N GLY A 125 10.58 -21.99 12.24
CA GLY A 125 9.64 -22.19 13.35
C GLY A 125 8.41 -21.30 13.26
N ASP A 126 7.57 -21.40 14.26
CA ASP A 126 6.32 -20.66 14.36
C ASP A 126 6.55 -19.27 14.97
N GLY A 127 6.19 -18.23 14.22
CA GLY A 127 6.29 -16.84 14.69
C GLY A 127 5.42 -16.50 15.91
N ARG A 128 4.47 -17.36 16.28
CA ARG A 128 3.64 -17.23 17.49
C ARG A 128 4.35 -17.67 18.78
N SER A 129 5.47 -18.37 18.67
CA SER A 129 6.18 -18.98 19.81
C SER A 129 7.40 -18.15 20.22
N SER A 130 7.19 -16.98 20.82
CA SER A 130 8.23 -15.99 21.12
C SER A 130 9.33 -16.51 22.05
N GLU A 131 8.97 -17.21 23.13
CA GLU A 131 9.94 -17.76 24.11
C GLU A 131 10.91 -18.75 23.45
N ALA A 132 10.38 -19.71 22.69
CA ALA A 132 11.18 -20.68 21.97
C ALA A 132 12.06 -20.02 20.91
N ALA A 133 11.51 -19.02 20.18
CA ALA A 133 12.23 -18.28 19.17
C ALA A 133 13.41 -17.46 19.75
N ILE A 134 13.17 -16.73 20.83
CA ILE A 134 14.23 -15.95 21.53
C ILE A 134 15.29 -16.88 22.10
N GLY A 135 14.89 -17.99 22.73
CA GLY A 135 15.81 -19.00 23.24
C GLY A 135 16.72 -19.56 22.16
N ALA A 136 16.16 -19.95 21.01
CA ALA A 136 16.91 -20.45 19.86
C ALA A 136 17.82 -19.37 19.25
N TYR A 137 17.34 -18.13 19.17
CA TYR A 137 18.13 -17.01 18.67
C TYR A 137 19.38 -16.80 19.55
N TRP A 138 19.23 -16.64 20.86
CA TRP A 138 20.35 -16.40 21.76
C TRP A 138 21.29 -17.62 21.86
N ALA A 139 20.75 -18.84 21.81
CA ALA A 139 21.58 -20.05 21.72
C ALA A 139 22.49 -20.03 20.48
N SER A 140 21.89 -19.73 19.31
CA SER A 140 22.66 -19.61 18.06
C SER A 140 23.72 -18.49 18.08
N LEU A 141 23.50 -17.40 18.82
CA LEU A 141 24.51 -16.35 19.03
C LEU A 141 25.67 -16.87 19.90
N ARG A 142 25.38 -17.55 21.01
CA ARG A 142 26.39 -18.15 21.88
C ARG A 142 27.25 -19.18 21.14
N ASP A 143 26.62 -20.04 20.32
CA ASP A 143 27.32 -21.06 19.52
C ASP A 143 28.25 -20.41 18.47
N ALA A 144 27.91 -19.21 18.01
CA ALA A 144 28.74 -18.39 17.15
C ALA A 144 29.80 -17.52 17.90
N GLY A 145 29.94 -17.73 19.22
CA GLY A 145 30.92 -17.01 20.04
C GLY A 145 30.46 -15.60 20.48
N THR A 146 29.21 -15.24 20.29
CA THR A 146 28.68 -13.92 20.67
C THR A 146 27.96 -14.02 22.02
N ARG A 147 28.37 -13.20 23.00
CA ARG A 147 27.73 -13.13 24.33
C ARG A 147 26.57 -12.14 24.39
N ALA A 148 26.21 -11.48 23.28
CA ALA A 148 25.12 -10.52 23.22
C ALA A 148 23.76 -11.24 23.32
N HIS A 149 22.83 -10.63 24.06
CA HIS A 149 21.42 -10.99 24.12
C HIS A 149 20.59 -9.77 23.65
N PRO A 150 20.63 -9.44 22.35
CA PRO A 150 19.96 -8.28 21.84
C PRO A 150 18.43 -8.40 22.04
N PRO A 151 17.79 -7.35 22.57
CA PRO A 151 16.33 -7.31 22.67
C PRO A 151 15.68 -7.07 21.30
N VAL A 152 14.36 -7.20 21.22
CA VAL A 152 13.59 -6.85 20.02
C VAL A 152 13.23 -5.38 20.06
N ALA A 153 13.78 -4.62 19.12
CA ALA A 153 13.55 -3.16 19.00
C ALA A 153 12.29 -2.84 18.19
N MET A 154 11.95 -3.67 17.21
CA MET A 154 10.79 -3.50 16.34
C MET A 154 10.25 -4.88 15.95
N LEU A 155 8.93 -5.03 15.98
CA LEU A 155 8.22 -6.19 15.46
C LEU A 155 7.50 -5.79 14.15
N HIS A 156 7.72 -6.59 13.11
CA HIS A 156 6.97 -6.55 11.86
C HIS A 156 6.20 -7.84 11.68
N ILE A 157 4.98 -7.74 11.17
CA ILE A 157 4.12 -8.89 10.83
C ILE A 157 3.41 -8.60 9.51
N ASP A 158 3.65 -9.44 8.50
CA ASP A 158 2.90 -9.46 7.23
C ASP A 158 2.27 -10.86 7.07
N PRO A 159 1.13 -11.11 7.72
CA PRO A 159 0.54 -12.44 7.73
C PRO A 159 0.06 -12.84 6.33
N ALA A 160 0.39 -14.05 5.93
CA ALA A 160 -0.10 -14.62 4.69
C ALA A 160 -1.61 -14.92 4.78
N ARG A 161 -2.25 -15.03 3.64
CA ARG A 161 -3.61 -15.53 3.54
C ARG A 161 -3.63 -16.81 2.70
N PRO A 162 -4.45 -17.80 3.09
CA PRO A 162 -4.67 -18.98 2.28
C PRO A 162 -5.07 -18.62 0.84
N ARG A 163 -4.77 -19.48 -0.12
CA ARG A 163 -5.09 -19.22 -1.54
C ARG A 163 -6.58 -19.19 -1.82
N ASP A 164 -7.34 -19.90 -1.02
CA ASP A 164 -8.78 -20.09 -1.03
C ASP A 164 -9.54 -19.14 -0.10
N ALA A 165 -8.84 -18.20 0.56
CA ALA A 165 -9.46 -17.17 1.38
C ALA A 165 -10.47 -16.36 0.56
N GLN A 166 -11.75 -16.41 0.94
CA GLN A 166 -12.85 -15.79 0.20
C GLN A 166 -13.24 -14.43 0.79
N ASN A 167 -13.16 -14.28 2.11
CA ASN A 167 -13.73 -13.14 2.83
C ASN A 167 -12.70 -12.07 3.20
N HIS A 168 -11.40 -12.36 3.08
CA HIS A 168 -10.31 -11.44 3.51
C HIS A 168 -10.45 -11.00 4.98
N SER A 169 -10.99 -11.88 5.84
CA SER A 169 -11.21 -11.59 7.25
C SER A 169 -9.93 -11.73 8.08
N LEU A 170 -9.96 -11.23 9.31
CA LEU A 170 -8.83 -11.35 10.24
C LEU A 170 -8.55 -12.82 10.58
N GLU A 171 -9.59 -13.65 10.68
CA GLU A 171 -9.47 -15.08 10.99
C GLU A 171 -8.79 -15.89 9.89
N GLU A 172 -8.75 -15.38 8.66
CA GLU A 172 -8.06 -16.00 7.54
C GLU A 172 -6.56 -15.65 7.48
N MET A 173 -6.05 -14.83 8.40
CA MET A 173 -4.65 -14.45 8.44
C MET A 173 -3.81 -15.48 9.21
N ASP A 174 -2.68 -15.90 8.61
CA ASP A 174 -1.73 -16.82 9.24
C ASP A 174 -0.30 -16.22 9.16
N PRO A 175 0.38 -16.02 10.29
CA PRO A 175 -0.08 -16.31 11.66
C PRO A 175 -1.17 -15.37 12.17
N ASP A 176 -1.99 -15.85 13.14
CA ASP A 176 -2.97 -15.05 13.85
C ASP A 176 -2.31 -13.87 14.58
N ILE A 177 -2.70 -12.64 14.21
CA ILE A 177 -2.05 -11.43 14.71
C ILE A 177 -2.21 -11.24 16.21
N LYS A 178 -3.36 -11.61 16.79
CA LYS A 178 -3.60 -11.50 18.23
C LYS A 178 -2.67 -12.41 19.01
N GLN A 179 -2.45 -13.66 18.53
CA GLN A 179 -1.54 -14.61 19.16
C GLN A 179 -0.09 -14.11 19.07
N VAL A 180 0.34 -13.63 17.90
CA VAL A 180 1.70 -13.10 17.73
C VAL A 180 1.92 -11.88 18.63
N LEU A 181 1.03 -10.89 18.60
CA LEU A 181 1.17 -9.69 19.40
C LEU A 181 1.21 -10.01 20.91
N LYS A 182 0.31 -10.88 21.40
CA LYS A 182 0.28 -11.31 22.80
C LYS A 182 1.57 -12.03 23.19
N SER A 183 2.08 -12.90 22.34
CA SER A 183 3.31 -13.66 22.61
C SER A 183 4.53 -12.74 22.66
N TRP A 184 4.66 -11.81 21.70
CA TRP A 184 5.85 -10.96 21.59
C TRP A 184 5.83 -9.72 22.48
N SER A 185 4.67 -9.24 22.96
CA SER A 185 4.58 -8.02 23.77
C SER A 185 5.54 -7.98 24.96
N PRO A 186 5.81 -9.07 25.72
CA PRO A 186 6.77 -9.04 26.84
C PRO A 186 8.23 -8.89 26.42
N HIS A 187 8.55 -9.17 25.16
CA HIS A 187 9.92 -9.17 24.62
C HIS A 187 10.28 -7.91 23.84
N LEU A 188 9.30 -7.03 23.59
CA LEU A 188 9.51 -5.80 22.86
C LEU A 188 10.09 -4.70 23.76
N GLN A 189 11.14 -4.05 23.28
CA GLN A 189 11.62 -2.84 23.92
C GLN A 189 10.62 -1.69 23.74
N THR A 190 10.42 -0.93 24.78
CA THR A 190 9.49 0.18 24.80
C THR A 190 10.23 1.50 24.58
N GLY A 191 9.84 2.25 23.55
CA GLY A 191 10.27 3.63 23.34
C GLY A 191 9.33 4.63 24.00
N PRO A 192 9.50 5.95 23.75
CA PRO A 192 8.71 7.01 24.39
C PRO A 192 7.19 6.93 24.17
N LYS A 193 6.76 6.38 23.03
CA LYS A 193 5.35 6.21 22.66
C LYS A 193 4.86 4.76 22.79
N GLY A 194 5.65 3.88 23.39
CA GLY A 194 5.37 2.45 23.46
C GLY A 194 6.27 1.61 22.55
N PRO A 195 5.98 0.29 22.38
CA PRO A 195 6.75 -0.58 21.53
C PRO A 195 6.63 -0.19 20.06
N ALA A 196 7.64 -0.51 19.25
CA ALA A 196 7.60 -0.30 17.81
C ALA A 196 7.03 -1.54 17.12
N VAL A 197 5.79 -1.47 16.62
CA VAL A 197 5.15 -2.58 15.91
C VAL A 197 4.57 -2.09 14.58
N LEU A 198 4.81 -2.84 13.50
CA LEU A 198 4.21 -2.61 12.19
C LEU A 198 3.42 -3.85 11.77
N LEU A 199 2.13 -3.68 11.56
CA LEU A 199 1.24 -4.72 11.07
C LEU A 199 0.87 -4.44 9.62
N ASP A 200 1.12 -5.38 8.72
CA ASP A 200 0.58 -5.37 7.36
C ASP A 200 -0.72 -6.15 7.31
N LEU A 201 -1.76 -5.53 6.79
CA LEU A 201 -3.11 -6.05 6.81
C LEU A 201 -3.72 -6.07 5.40
N SER A 202 -4.86 -6.75 5.27
CA SER A 202 -5.63 -6.69 4.05
C SER A 202 -6.19 -5.30 3.81
N PRO A 203 -5.98 -4.69 2.63
CA PRO A 203 -6.67 -3.45 2.29
C PRO A 203 -8.20 -3.61 2.13
N ARG A 204 -8.72 -4.83 2.25
CA ARG A 204 -10.16 -5.13 2.16
C ARG A 204 -10.84 -5.30 3.51
N LEU A 205 -10.10 -5.10 4.62
CA LEU A 205 -10.72 -5.11 5.94
C LEU A 205 -11.76 -3.99 6.04
N ASP A 206 -12.96 -4.37 6.42
CA ASP A 206 -14.04 -3.40 6.66
C ASP A 206 -13.85 -2.65 8.00
N SER A 207 -14.74 -1.73 8.30
CA SER A 207 -14.67 -0.93 9.52
C SER A 207 -14.81 -1.75 10.80
N VAL A 208 -15.59 -2.83 10.77
CA VAL A 208 -15.80 -3.71 11.93
C VAL A 208 -14.50 -4.47 12.21
N GLN A 209 -13.90 -5.03 11.19
CA GLN A 209 -12.63 -5.75 11.32
C GLN A 209 -11.49 -4.83 11.76
N ARG A 210 -11.44 -3.59 11.27
CA ARG A 210 -10.48 -2.59 11.77
C ARG A 210 -10.68 -2.27 13.24
N ALA A 211 -11.93 -2.10 13.69
CA ALA A 211 -12.23 -1.90 15.11
C ALA A 211 -11.84 -3.12 15.98
N MET A 212 -11.90 -4.34 15.43
CA MET A 212 -11.38 -5.53 16.13
C MET A 212 -9.86 -5.46 16.28
N VAL A 213 -9.12 -4.99 15.27
CA VAL A 213 -7.67 -4.74 15.38
C VAL A 213 -7.39 -3.68 16.45
N ASP A 214 -8.13 -2.56 16.46
CA ASP A 214 -8.00 -1.53 17.48
C ASP A 214 -8.18 -2.11 18.89
N GLY A 215 -9.19 -2.96 19.11
CA GLY A 215 -9.42 -3.65 20.38
C GLY A 215 -8.28 -4.61 20.78
N ILE A 216 -7.66 -5.30 19.82
CA ILE A 216 -6.48 -6.14 20.04
C ILE A 216 -5.29 -5.28 20.49
N LEU A 217 -5.05 -4.15 19.81
CA LEU A 217 -3.95 -3.25 20.11
C LEU A 217 -4.12 -2.60 21.48
N GLU A 218 -5.31 -2.09 21.81
CA GLU A 218 -5.60 -1.50 23.13
C GLU A 218 -5.39 -2.51 24.25
N THR A 219 -5.79 -3.78 24.03
CA THR A 219 -5.61 -4.83 25.04
C THR A 219 -4.14 -5.23 25.21
N THR A 220 -3.37 -5.25 24.11
CA THR A 220 -1.98 -5.74 24.10
C THR A 220 -0.98 -4.65 24.48
N PHE A 221 -1.22 -3.42 24.05
CA PHE A 221 -0.35 -2.25 24.24
C PHE A 221 -1.12 -1.07 24.80
N PRO A 222 -1.70 -1.18 26.00
CA PRO A 222 -2.56 -0.15 26.57
C PRO A 222 -1.87 1.21 26.64
N GLY A 223 -2.56 2.25 26.17
CA GLY A 223 -2.06 3.62 26.14
C GLY A 223 -1.00 3.91 25.07
N SER A 224 -0.61 2.96 24.24
CA SER A 224 0.26 3.21 23.10
C SER A 224 -0.56 3.74 21.93
N PRO A 225 -0.17 4.86 21.27
CA PRO A 225 -0.87 5.36 20.10
C PRO A 225 -0.61 4.47 18.88
N TRP A 226 -1.52 4.52 17.91
CA TRP A 226 -1.29 3.91 16.60
C TRP A 226 -1.86 4.75 15.45
N THR A 227 -1.30 4.54 14.27
CA THR A 227 -1.70 5.22 13.02
C THR A 227 -2.06 4.18 11.98
N TRP A 228 -3.25 4.24 11.43
CA TRP A 228 -3.65 3.50 10.25
C TRP A 228 -3.08 4.12 8.99
N GLU A 229 -2.50 3.32 8.10
CA GLU A 229 -1.95 3.76 6.83
C GLU A 229 -2.59 3.05 5.63
N TRP A 230 -3.12 3.84 4.70
CA TRP A 230 -3.56 3.39 3.38
C TRP A 230 -2.51 3.79 2.35
N LEU A 231 -1.83 2.82 1.76
CA LEU A 231 -0.83 3.06 0.73
C LEU A 231 -1.35 2.67 -0.65
N SER A 232 -1.28 3.61 -1.61
CA SER A 232 -1.63 3.40 -3.01
C SER A 232 -0.43 3.66 -3.93
N LYS A 233 -0.28 2.82 -4.98
CA LYS A 233 0.63 3.04 -6.11
C LYS A 233 -0.09 3.56 -7.34
N GLY A 234 -1.40 3.83 -7.22
CA GLY A 234 -2.30 4.11 -8.33
C GLY A 234 -2.96 2.85 -8.88
N GLY A 235 -3.75 3.01 -9.91
CA GLY A 235 -4.52 1.91 -10.48
C GLY A 235 -5.92 1.76 -9.86
N GLY A 236 -6.37 2.75 -9.10
CA GLY A 236 -7.74 2.83 -8.58
C GLY A 236 -8.01 1.85 -7.44
N ARG A 237 -7.04 1.61 -6.57
CA ARG A 237 -7.18 0.75 -5.38
C ARG A 237 -6.15 1.09 -4.32
N VAL A 238 -6.45 0.70 -3.08
CA VAL A 238 -5.44 0.60 -2.02
C VAL A 238 -4.59 -0.64 -2.27
N ASP A 239 -3.28 -0.46 -2.29
CA ASP A 239 -2.33 -1.58 -2.47
C ASP A 239 -1.95 -2.21 -1.14
N ARG A 240 -1.88 -1.43 -0.05
CA ARG A 240 -1.52 -1.89 1.29
C ARG A 240 -2.33 -1.14 2.34
N LEU A 241 -2.73 -1.85 3.38
CA LEU A 241 -3.23 -1.30 4.63
C LEU A 241 -2.26 -1.72 5.73
N ALA A 242 -1.87 -0.79 6.58
CA ALA A 242 -0.97 -1.08 7.69
C ALA A 242 -1.37 -0.34 8.96
N VAL A 243 -0.89 -0.85 10.11
CA VAL A 243 -0.99 -0.15 11.38
C VAL A 243 0.40 0.03 11.97
N TRP A 244 0.73 1.27 12.28
CA TRP A 244 1.99 1.71 12.86
C TRP A 244 1.78 2.02 14.33
N VAL A 245 2.34 1.21 15.23
CA VAL A 245 2.03 1.24 16.67
C VAL A 245 3.19 1.83 17.47
N GLY A 246 2.86 2.54 18.54
CA GLY A 246 3.78 3.07 19.53
C GLY A 246 4.83 4.00 18.94
N SER A 247 6.10 3.65 19.04
CA SER A 247 7.21 4.46 18.52
C SER A 247 7.21 4.66 17.00
N LEU A 248 6.39 3.89 16.27
CA LEU A 248 6.21 4.05 14.81
C LEU A 248 5.03 4.95 14.45
N SER A 249 4.12 5.24 15.38
CA SER A 249 2.93 6.04 15.11
C SER A 249 3.26 7.49 14.80
N SER A 250 2.45 8.13 13.96
CA SER A 250 2.44 9.58 13.81
C SER A 250 1.64 10.25 14.93
N GLU A 251 1.53 11.58 14.85
CA GLU A 251 0.65 12.36 15.75
C GLU A 251 -0.83 12.25 15.34
N LYS A 252 -1.11 11.60 14.23
CA LYS A 252 -2.44 11.47 13.63
C LYS A 252 -2.88 10.03 13.58
N THR A 253 -4.19 9.81 13.69
CA THR A 253 -4.75 8.47 13.68
C THR A 253 -4.74 7.83 12.29
N ASN A 254 -4.89 8.63 11.23
CA ASN A 254 -4.91 8.13 9.85
C ASN A 254 -3.86 8.81 8.97
N ARG A 255 -3.28 8.02 8.09
CA ARG A 255 -2.32 8.45 7.08
C ARG A 255 -2.64 7.80 5.74
N CYS A 256 -2.71 8.61 4.70
CA CYS A 256 -2.83 8.16 3.32
C CYS A 256 -1.55 8.46 2.56
N VAL A 257 -0.94 7.45 1.95
CA VAL A 257 0.34 7.55 1.25
C VAL A 257 0.15 7.17 -0.22
N ARG A 258 0.56 8.05 -1.10
CA ARG A 258 0.58 7.81 -2.54
C ARG A 258 2.00 7.72 -3.05
N VAL A 259 2.36 6.54 -3.58
CA VAL A 259 3.66 6.32 -4.22
C VAL A 259 3.51 6.55 -5.71
N GLY A 260 4.02 7.66 -6.17
CA GLY A 260 4.02 8.07 -7.57
C GLY A 260 5.17 7.44 -8.37
N ARG A 261 5.33 7.94 -9.61
CA ARG A 261 6.47 7.56 -10.46
C ARG A 261 7.78 8.02 -9.81
N LYS A 262 8.87 7.26 -10.02
CA LYS A 262 10.20 7.52 -9.44
C LYS A 262 10.21 7.54 -7.90
N ASN A 263 9.25 6.83 -7.27
CA ASN A 263 9.12 6.76 -5.81
C ASN A 263 8.91 8.13 -5.13
N ILE A 264 8.33 9.08 -5.83
CA ILE A 264 7.87 10.33 -5.21
C ILE A 264 6.70 9.98 -4.29
N ILE A 265 6.77 10.44 -3.04
CA ILE A 265 5.76 10.16 -2.02
C ILE A 265 4.95 11.43 -1.79
N SER A 266 3.63 11.29 -1.78
CA SER A 266 2.69 12.31 -1.32
C SER A 266 1.94 11.76 -0.12
N THR A 267 1.78 12.57 0.92
CA THR A 267 1.19 12.12 2.18
C THR A 267 0.15 13.11 2.70
N ILE A 268 -1.00 12.57 3.09
CA ILE A 268 -2.02 13.29 3.85
C ILE A 268 -2.24 12.58 5.18
N GLU A 269 -2.15 13.32 6.26
CA GLU A 269 -2.37 12.79 7.61
C GLU A 269 -3.43 13.62 8.34
N GLY A 270 -4.17 12.98 9.22
CA GLY A 270 -5.17 13.65 10.06
C GLY A 270 -6.09 12.70 10.80
N GLU A 271 -7.09 13.30 11.43
CA GLU A 271 -8.21 12.57 12.00
C GLU A 271 -9.23 12.26 10.90
N PRO A 272 -9.74 11.03 10.81
CA PRO A 272 -10.68 10.67 9.76
C PRO A 272 -12.02 11.38 9.96
N ASP A 273 -12.52 11.94 8.88
CA ASP A 273 -13.91 12.36 8.80
C ASP A 273 -14.82 11.15 8.57
N GLY A 274 -16.06 11.28 8.99
CA GLY A 274 -17.08 10.25 8.71
C GLY A 274 -17.25 9.98 7.21
N ALA A 275 -17.92 8.89 6.87
CA ALA A 275 -18.19 8.52 5.48
C ALA A 275 -18.88 9.67 4.72
N ILE A 276 -18.32 10.05 3.59
CA ILE A 276 -18.92 11.05 2.72
C ILE A 276 -19.94 10.39 1.81
N LYS A 277 -21.06 11.10 1.64
CA LYS A 277 -22.02 10.79 0.58
C LYS A 277 -21.79 11.70 -0.61
N ALA A 278 -22.12 11.23 -1.80
CA ALA A 278 -22.18 12.09 -2.98
C ALA A 278 -23.10 13.28 -2.69
N THR A 279 -22.58 14.48 -2.88
CA THR A 279 -23.30 15.74 -2.56
C THR A 279 -23.86 16.42 -3.80
N PHE A 280 -23.44 15.96 -4.98
CA PHE A 280 -23.94 16.50 -6.24
C PHE A 280 -25.42 16.15 -6.41
N ASN A 281 -26.25 17.18 -6.60
CA ASN A 281 -27.65 16.97 -6.96
C ASN A 281 -27.72 16.52 -8.42
N SER A 282 -27.95 15.22 -8.62
CA SER A 282 -28.01 14.59 -9.95
C SER A 282 -29.17 15.06 -10.83
N MET A 283 -30.07 15.88 -10.31
CA MET A 283 -31.15 16.53 -11.07
C MET A 283 -30.74 17.89 -11.67
N LEU A 284 -29.65 18.47 -11.17
CA LEU A 284 -29.13 19.74 -11.67
C LEU A 284 -28.21 19.55 -12.88
N GLU A 285 -28.13 20.61 -13.71
CA GLU A 285 -27.13 20.67 -14.76
C GLU A 285 -25.75 20.97 -14.17
N LEU A 286 -24.72 20.43 -14.82
CA LEU A 286 -23.34 20.71 -14.45
C LEU A 286 -23.02 22.20 -14.67
N PRO A 287 -22.31 22.88 -13.74
CA PRO A 287 -21.92 24.25 -13.91
C PRO A 287 -21.06 24.44 -15.18
N ARG A 288 -21.32 25.48 -15.94
CA ARG A 288 -20.49 25.82 -17.13
C ARG A 288 -19.06 26.14 -16.67
N GLY A 289 -18.08 25.56 -17.34
CA GLY A 289 -16.67 25.84 -17.06
C GLY A 289 -16.13 25.20 -15.77
N ALA A 290 -16.91 24.35 -15.12
CA ALA A 290 -16.45 23.60 -13.96
C ALA A 290 -15.35 22.62 -14.34
N PHE A 291 -14.53 22.30 -13.36
CA PHE A 291 -13.54 21.22 -13.42
C PHE A 291 -14.11 19.93 -12.86
N LEU A 292 -13.63 18.82 -13.37
CA LEU A 292 -13.84 17.51 -12.79
C LEU A 292 -12.49 16.90 -12.44
N THR A 293 -12.40 16.32 -11.23
CA THR A 293 -11.21 15.64 -10.76
C THR A 293 -11.54 14.21 -10.36
N ILE A 294 -10.74 13.26 -10.85
CA ILE A 294 -10.70 11.87 -10.40
C ILE A 294 -9.63 11.75 -9.35
N LEU A 295 -9.95 11.16 -8.21
CA LEU A 295 -9.04 10.99 -7.08
C LEU A 295 -8.63 9.54 -6.88
N ASP A 296 -7.52 9.36 -6.17
CA ASP A 296 -7.11 8.04 -5.69
C ASP A 296 -8.08 7.56 -4.59
N PRO A 297 -8.67 6.36 -4.69
CA PRO A 297 -9.63 5.87 -3.71
C PRO A 297 -9.06 5.72 -2.29
N ALA A 298 -7.74 5.55 -2.15
CA ALA A 298 -7.10 5.47 -0.84
C ALA A 298 -7.37 6.71 0.03
N LEU A 299 -7.54 7.87 -0.60
CA LEU A 299 -7.87 9.11 0.10
C LEU A 299 -9.25 9.05 0.78
N LEU A 300 -10.25 8.46 0.13
CA LEU A 300 -11.60 8.33 0.68
C LEU A 300 -11.67 7.16 1.67
N GLU A 301 -10.99 6.04 1.36
CA GLU A 301 -10.94 4.88 2.24
C GLU A 301 -10.23 5.17 3.57
N SER A 302 -9.27 6.11 3.57
CA SER A 302 -8.61 6.61 4.78
C SER A 302 -9.45 7.61 5.58
N GLY A 303 -10.56 8.13 5.04
CA GLY A 303 -11.38 9.17 5.66
C GLY A 303 -10.74 10.56 5.66
N LEU A 304 -9.70 10.80 4.84
CA LEU A 304 -8.92 12.05 4.84
C LEU A 304 -9.30 13.04 3.72
N GLN A 305 -10.40 12.79 3.05
CA GLN A 305 -10.83 13.55 1.89
C GLN A 305 -11.14 15.02 2.17
N ASN A 306 -11.67 15.38 3.35
CA ASN A 306 -11.93 16.77 3.68
C ASN A 306 -10.65 17.53 4.04
N ILE A 307 -9.68 16.84 4.66
CA ILE A 307 -8.35 17.42 4.91
C ILE A 307 -7.67 17.70 3.57
N TRP A 308 -7.70 16.74 2.65
CA TRP A 308 -7.20 16.95 1.29
C TRP A 308 -7.95 18.10 0.60
N LEU A 309 -9.29 18.11 0.66
CA LEU A 309 -10.13 19.13 0.02
C LEU A 309 -9.81 20.55 0.49
N SER A 310 -9.59 20.72 1.80
CA SER A 310 -9.23 22.01 2.39
C SER A 310 -7.87 22.55 1.93
N ARG A 311 -6.97 21.67 1.49
CA ARG A 311 -5.66 22.01 0.90
C ARG A 311 -5.74 22.15 -0.61
N ALA A 312 -6.66 21.42 -1.26
CA ALA A 312 -6.78 21.33 -2.71
C ALA A 312 -7.52 22.51 -3.34
N ILE A 313 -8.54 23.01 -2.68
CA ILE A 313 -9.44 24.05 -3.23
C ILE A 313 -9.43 25.29 -2.35
N VAL A 314 -9.40 26.46 -2.98
CA VAL A 314 -9.43 27.74 -2.29
C VAL A 314 -10.71 27.85 -1.45
N ARG A 315 -10.57 28.37 -0.24
CA ARG A 315 -11.69 28.52 0.70
C ARG A 315 -12.80 29.39 0.08
N GLY A 316 -14.02 28.87 0.02
CA GLY A 316 -15.18 29.53 -0.56
C GLY A 316 -15.52 29.12 -1.99
N SER A 317 -14.68 28.34 -2.66
CA SER A 317 -14.98 27.75 -3.97
C SER A 317 -16.03 26.65 -3.85
N GLY A 318 -16.92 26.57 -4.85
CA GLY A 318 -17.93 25.53 -4.92
C GLY A 318 -17.31 24.17 -5.27
N SER A 319 -17.61 23.15 -4.47
CA SER A 319 -17.22 21.77 -4.78
C SER A 319 -18.33 20.79 -4.41
N SER A 320 -18.45 19.71 -5.15
CA SER A 320 -19.44 18.66 -4.90
C SER A 320 -18.92 17.30 -5.32
N TRP A 321 -19.10 16.29 -4.47
CA TRP A 321 -18.78 14.92 -4.79
C TRP A 321 -19.85 14.30 -5.70
N ILE A 322 -19.42 13.78 -6.85
CA ILE A 322 -20.29 13.04 -7.79
C ILE A 322 -20.30 11.56 -7.42
N ARG A 323 -19.11 11.03 -7.15
CA ARG A 323 -18.90 9.62 -6.82
C ARG A 323 -17.91 9.53 -5.67
N THR A 324 -18.29 8.80 -4.63
CA THR A 324 -17.44 8.61 -3.44
C THR A 324 -16.99 7.17 -3.26
N GLU A 325 -17.48 6.25 -4.09
CA GLU A 325 -17.19 4.83 -4.00
C GLU A 325 -16.48 4.30 -5.25
N GLY A 326 -15.85 3.14 -5.10
CA GLY A 326 -15.21 2.42 -6.20
C GLY A 326 -13.84 2.98 -6.58
N ARG A 327 -13.39 2.60 -7.76
CA ARG A 327 -12.02 2.87 -8.22
C ARG A 327 -11.74 4.30 -8.66
N ARG A 328 -12.77 5.10 -8.84
CA ARG A 328 -12.66 6.45 -9.41
C ARG A 328 -13.59 7.41 -8.69
N PRO A 329 -13.28 7.78 -7.44
CA PRO A 329 -13.98 8.87 -6.78
C PRO A 329 -13.87 10.15 -7.61
N MET A 330 -14.95 10.92 -7.71
CA MET A 330 -15.01 12.09 -8.58
C MET A 330 -15.58 13.30 -7.85
N LEU A 331 -14.89 14.43 -8.01
CA LEU A 331 -15.25 15.72 -7.48
C LEU A 331 -15.45 16.72 -8.63
N ILE A 332 -16.54 17.48 -8.60
CA ILE A 332 -16.72 18.71 -9.40
C ILE A 332 -16.32 19.90 -8.55
N HIS A 333 -15.68 20.89 -9.17
CA HIS A 333 -15.28 22.14 -8.52
C HIS A 333 -15.19 23.30 -9.51
N THR A 334 -15.20 24.54 -9.00
CA THR A 334 -15.21 25.75 -9.84
C THR A 334 -13.81 26.27 -10.15
N ASP A 335 -12.85 26.06 -9.26
CA ASP A 335 -11.49 26.59 -9.39
C ASP A 335 -10.47 25.48 -9.61
N GLU A 336 -9.28 25.84 -10.09
CA GLU A 336 -8.19 24.89 -10.28
C GLU A 336 -7.69 24.34 -8.93
N ILE A 337 -7.27 23.08 -8.94
CA ILE A 337 -6.67 22.42 -7.77
C ILE A 337 -5.27 22.98 -7.50
N SER A 338 -4.96 23.15 -6.23
CA SER A 338 -3.64 23.53 -5.72
C SER A 338 -2.49 22.77 -6.39
N GLN A 339 -1.35 23.41 -6.56
CA GLN A 339 -0.13 22.81 -7.08
C GLN A 339 0.75 22.16 -5.98
N ASP A 340 0.26 22.11 -4.74
CA ASP A 340 0.91 21.37 -3.64
C ASP A 340 1.15 19.91 -4.05
N ASP A 341 2.37 19.42 -3.92
CA ASP A 341 2.79 18.09 -4.35
C ASP A 341 2.03 16.97 -3.61
N ASP A 342 1.73 17.16 -2.31
CA ASP A 342 0.94 16.21 -1.55
C ASP A 342 -0.52 16.17 -2.03
N VAL A 343 -1.07 17.32 -2.42
CA VAL A 343 -2.41 17.40 -3.02
C VAL A 343 -2.42 16.72 -4.38
N ARG A 344 -1.48 17.10 -5.25
CA ARG A 344 -1.38 16.60 -6.65
C ARG A 344 -1.10 15.11 -6.72
N GLY A 345 -0.38 14.56 -5.76
CA GLY A 345 -0.11 13.14 -5.71
C GLY A 345 -1.35 12.25 -5.70
N PHE A 346 -2.45 12.73 -5.11
CA PHE A 346 -3.72 11.99 -5.06
C PHE A 346 -4.65 12.26 -6.25
N VAL A 347 -4.31 13.17 -7.14
CA VAL A 347 -5.07 13.46 -8.35
C VAL A 347 -4.71 12.45 -9.44
N VAL A 348 -5.68 11.66 -9.88
CA VAL A 348 -5.52 10.71 -11.00
C VAL A 348 -5.65 11.45 -12.33
N ALA A 349 -6.66 12.30 -12.46
CA ALA A 349 -6.86 13.19 -13.58
C ALA A 349 -7.67 14.41 -13.12
N THR A 350 -7.41 15.57 -13.70
CA THR A 350 -8.19 16.80 -13.47
C THR A 350 -8.26 17.60 -14.75
N GLY A 351 -9.41 18.20 -15.04
CA GLY A 351 -9.58 19.00 -16.24
C GLY A 351 -10.91 19.70 -16.29
N LYS A 352 -10.96 20.75 -17.16
CA LYS A 352 -12.17 21.53 -17.41
C LYS A 352 -13.18 20.73 -18.23
N ILE A 353 -14.43 20.67 -17.79
CA ILE A 353 -15.50 20.03 -18.54
C ILE A 353 -15.76 20.83 -19.80
N VAL A 354 -15.49 20.25 -20.98
CA VAL A 354 -15.64 20.91 -22.29
C VAL A 354 -16.80 20.35 -23.10
N GLN A 355 -17.25 19.13 -22.80
CA GLN A 355 -18.40 18.50 -23.45
C GLN A 355 -19.20 17.71 -22.44
N GLN A 356 -20.51 17.87 -22.51
CA GLN A 356 -21.49 17.10 -21.75
C GLN A 356 -22.39 16.33 -22.73
N ARG A 357 -22.91 15.18 -22.32
CA ARG A 357 -23.84 14.38 -23.11
C ARG A 357 -23.26 13.84 -24.43
N LEU A 358 -22.01 13.41 -24.40
CA LEU A 358 -21.46 12.66 -25.52
C LEU A 358 -22.07 11.25 -25.56
N SER A 359 -22.11 10.62 -26.71
CA SER A 359 -22.53 9.21 -26.85
C SER A 359 -21.58 8.29 -26.10
N ALA A 360 -22.10 7.14 -25.68
CA ALA A 360 -21.28 6.08 -25.10
C ALA A 360 -20.14 5.68 -26.06
N PRO A 361 -18.93 5.44 -25.54
CA PRO A 361 -17.80 4.98 -26.36
C PRO A 361 -17.95 3.47 -26.66
N GLU A 362 -18.82 3.16 -27.58
CA GLU A 362 -19.07 1.80 -28.07
C GLU A 362 -18.35 1.54 -29.39
N LEU A 363 -18.13 0.26 -29.72
CA LEU A 363 -17.42 -0.13 -30.95
C LEU A 363 -18.02 0.49 -32.23
N ASN A 364 -19.34 0.65 -32.26
CA ASN A 364 -20.07 1.16 -33.43
C ASN A 364 -20.10 2.70 -33.49
N SER A 365 -20.04 3.39 -32.34
CA SER A 365 -20.11 4.85 -32.24
C SER A 365 -18.74 5.50 -32.10
N LEU A 366 -17.67 4.74 -31.94
CA LEU A 366 -16.36 5.25 -31.50
C LEU A 366 -15.77 6.29 -32.44
N ASN A 367 -15.96 6.15 -33.76
CA ASN A 367 -15.45 7.13 -34.75
C ASN A 367 -16.14 8.48 -34.62
N GLN A 368 -17.46 8.49 -34.34
CA GLN A 368 -18.19 9.74 -34.07
C GLN A 368 -17.74 10.38 -32.77
N VAL A 369 -17.56 9.57 -31.73
CA VAL A 369 -17.06 9.99 -30.43
C VAL A 369 -15.66 10.60 -30.58
N ALA A 370 -14.75 9.95 -31.30
CA ALA A 370 -13.40 10.44 -31.57
C ALA A 370 -13.42 11.75 -32.38
N SER A 371 -14.24 11.83 -33.42
CA SER A 371 -14.40 13.07 -34.21
C SER A 371 -14.89 14.24 -33.36
N SER A 372 -15.87 14.00 -32.49
CA SER A 372 -16.38 15.03 -31.58
C SER A 372 -15.30 15.50 -30.59
N ILE A 373 -14.51 14.58 -30.03
CA ILE A 373 -13.40 14.87 -29.15
C ILE A 373 -12.29 15.66 -29.85
N GLY A 374 -11.94 15.28 -31.08
CA GLY A 374 -10.94 15.98 -31.89
C GLY A 374 -11.32 17.45 -32.15
N LYS A 375 -12.61 17.74 -32.42
CA LYS A 375 -13.12 19.08 -32.59
C LYS A 375 -12.97 19.96 -31.34
N LEU A 376 -12.84 19.37 -30.14
CA LEU A 376 -12.58 20.08 -28.89
C LEU A 376 -11.08 20.41 -28.70
N GLY A 377 -10.22 20.08 -29.66
CA GLY A 377 -8.77 20.27 -29.55
C GLY A 377 -8.13 19.30 -28.53
N ILE A 378 -8.61 18.06 -28.49
CA ILE A 378 -8.05 16.98 -27.66
C ILE A 378 -7.40 15.96 -28.61
N SER A 379 -6.09 15.77 -28.46
CA SER A 379 -5.28 14.86 -29.29
C SER A 379 -5.05 13.51 -28.65
N ASN A 380 -5.24 13.39 -27.35
CA ASN A 380 -5.10 12.16 -26.59
C ASN A 380 -6.13 12.13 -25.46
N ILE A 381 -6.92 11.05 -25.39
CA ILE A 381 -7.95 10.90 -24.38
C ILE A 381 -7.81 9.58 -23.63
N THR A 382 -8.00 9.63 -22.31
CA THR A 382 -8.11 8.46 -21.46
C THR A 382 -9.58 8.14 -21.19
N LEU A 383 -10.03 6.92 -21.51
CA LEU A 383 -11.37 6.45 -21.17
C LEU A 383 -11.39 6.03 -19.69
N SER A 384 -11.95 6.86 -18.84
CA SER A 384 -12.13 6.63 -17.41
C SER A 384 -13.58 6.29 -17.06
N CYS A 385 -14.31 5.73 -18.01
CA CYS A 385 -15.71 5.30 -17.87
C CYS A 385 -15.81 3.90 -17.28
N SER A 386 -16.99 3.60 -16.73
CA SER A 386 -17.39 2.26 -16.29
C SER A 386 -17.76 1.43 -17.52
N LEU A 387 -16.75 0.86 -18.17
CA LEU A 387 -16.88 0.03 -19.36
C LEU A 387 -16.57 -1.42 -19.01
N ASP A 388 -17.07 -2.35 -19.85
CA ASP A 388 -16.72 -3.76 -19.75
C ASP A 388 -15.19 -3.92 -19.80
N PRO A 389 -14.58 -4.57 -18.79
CA PRO A 389 -13.13 -4.76 -18.70
C PRO A 389 -12.51 -5.46 -19.92
N GLU A 390 -13.25 -6.35 -20.61
CA GLU A 390 -12.77 -7.07 -21.78
C GLU A 390 -12.70 -6.16 -23.01
N ILE A 391 -13.63 -5.23 -23.15
CA ILE A 391 -13.75 -4.33 -24.29
C ILE A 391 -12.92 -3.05 -24.10
N HIS A 392 -12.78 -2.59 -22.86
CA HIS A 392 -12.12 -1.33 -22.53
C HIS A 392 -10.72 -1.14 -23.18
N PRO A 393 -9.80 -2.12 -23.16
CA PRO A 393 -8.48 -1.96 -23.78
C PRO A 393 -8.55 -1.79 -25.29
N THR A 394 -9.57 -2.39 -25.93
CA THR A 394 -9.80 -2.29 -27.37
C THR A 394 -10.34 -0.92 -27.74
N LEU A 395 -11.33 -0.42 -27.00
CA LEU A 395 -11.88 0.93 -27.18
C LEU A 395 -10.79 2.01 -26.97
N GLN A 396 -9.99 1.88 -25.91
CA GLN A 396 -8.90 2.80 -25.63
C GLN A 396 -7.86 2.85 -26.76
N ARG A 397 -7.47 1.70 -27.29
CA ARG A 397 -6.51 1.64 -28.42
C ARG A 397 -7.10 2.25 -29.69
N ARG A 398 -8.36 1.95 -30.01
CA ARG A 398 -9.02 2.47 -31.22
C ARG A 398 -9.19 3.99 -31.15
N ILE A 399 -9.72 4.54 -30.05
CA ILE A 399 -9.89 5.99 -29.90
C ILE A 399 -8.55 6.74 -29.97
N THR A 400 -7.50 6.17 -29.39
CA THR A 400 -6.13 6.75 -29.48
C THR A 400 -5.64 6.76 -30.93
N LYS A 401 -5.97 5.73 -31.72
CA LYS A 401 -5.61 5.66 -33.14
C LYS A 401 -6.38 6.69 -33.97
N GLU A 402 -7.68 6.85 -33.73
CA GLU A 402 -8.53 7.83 -34.45
C GLU A 402 -8.13 9.29 -34.16
N LEU A 403 -7.60 9.58 -32.96
CA LEU A 403 -7.10 10.91 -32.62
C LEU A 403 -5.65 11.17 -33.04
N LYS A 404 -4.99 10.19 -33.64
CA LYS A 404 -3.61 10.33 -34.10
C LYS A 404 -3.50 11.37 -35.22
N GLY A 405 -2.59 12.36 -35.03
CA GLY A 405 -2.38 13.45 -35.99
C GLY A 405 -3.27 14.67 -35.74
N ILE A 406 -4.15 14.65 -34.76
CA ILE A 406 -4.88 15.85 -34.31
C ILE A 406 -3.96 16.62 -33.37
N GLU A 407 -3.83 17.92 -33.60
CA GLU A 407 -3.14 18.82 -32.68
C GLU A 407 -4.06 19.19 -31.51
N GLY A 408 -3.51 19.17 -30.30
CA GLY A 408 -4.30 19.49 -29.12
C GLY A 408 -3.67 19.04 -27.80
N THR A 409 -4.46 19.16 -26.73
CA THR A 409 -4.06 18.76 -25.38
C THR A 409 -4.50 17.34 -25.05
N LYS A 410 -4.15 16.89 -23.86
CA LYS A 410 -4.69 15.67 -23.26
C LYS A 410 -6.08 15.94 -22.71
N GLY A 411 -6.83 14.86 -22.52
CA GLY A 411 -8.11 14.88 -21.85
C GLY A 411 -8.51 13.49 -21.33
N PHE A 412 -9.63 13.46 -20.67
CA PHE A 412 -10.21 12.20 -20.21
C PHE A 412 -11.73 12.22 -20.33
N MET A 413 -12.32 11.04 -20.44
CA MET A 413 -13.76 10.86 -20.54
C MET A 413 -14.23 10.05 -19.34
N VAL A 414 -15.30 10.52 -18.70
CA VAL A 414 -15.95 9.84 -17.57
C VAL A 414 -17.44 9.63 -17.82
N ASP A 415 -18.01 8.66 -17.14
CA ASP A 415 -19.45 8.46 -17.04
C ASP A 415 -19.96 9.01 -15.72
N MET A 416 -21.16 9.54 -15.71
CA MET A 416 -21.95 9.82 -14.50
C MET A 416 -23.41 9.50 -14.73
N GLU A 417 -24.09 9.04 -13.67
CA GLU A 417 -25.50 8.80 -13.69
C GLU A 417 -26.27 10.03 -13.24
N LEU A 418 -27.23 10.47 -14.04
CA LEU A 418 -28.22 11.48 -13.65
C LEU A 418 -29.55 10.84 -13.43
N GLN A 419 -30.20 11.17 -12.32
CA GLN A 419 -31.59 10.79 -12.07
C GLN A 419 -32.51 11.70 -12.89
N ARG A 420 -33.39 11.12 -13.68
CA ARG A 420 -34.38 11.82 -14.50
C ARG A 420 -35.78 11.30 -14.17
N PRO A 421 -36.86 12.06 -14.46
CA PRO A 421 -38.22 11.58 -14.26
C PRO A 421 -38.55 10.24 -14.95
N ASN A 422 -37.87 9.98 -16.09
CA ASN A 422 -38.05 8.76 -16.89
C ASN A 422 -37.02 7.64 -16.52
N GLY A 423 -36.32 7.76 -15.39
CA GLY A 423 -35.30 6.81 -14.93
C GLY A 423 -33.86 7.35 -15.03
N PRO A 424 -32.88 6.60 -14.53
CA PRO A 424 -31.49 7.00 -14.56
C PRO A 424 -30.96 7.07 -16.00
N GLN A 425 -30.18 8.11 -16.30
CA GLN A 425 -29.53 8.32 -17.58
C GLN A 425 -28.03 8.46 -17.39
N ASN A 426 -27.26 7.62 -18.08
CA ASN A 426 -25.79 7.77 -18.11
C ASN A 426 -25.39 8.91 -19.04
N LEU A 427 -24.62 9.85 -18.52
CA LEU A 427 -23.96 10.89 -19.28
C LEU A 427 -22.48 10.60 -19.41
N TYR A 428 -21.93 10.91 -20.57
CA TYR A 428 -20.51 10.85 -20.83
C TYR A 428 -19.97 12.26 -20.96
N LEU A 429 -19.02 12.59 -20.09
CA LEU A 429 -18.39 13.90 -20.00
C LEU A 429 -16.97 13.84 -20.56
N VAL A 430 -16.58 14.88 -21.30
CA VAL A 430 -15.21 15.05 -21.75
C VAL A 430 -14.59 16.21 -21.01
N CYS A 431 -13.43 15.96 -20.42
CA CYS A 431 -12.63 16.93 -19.70
C CYS A 431 -11.30 17.16 -20.42
N LYS A 432 -10.89 18.42 -20.50
CA LYS A 432 -9.63 18.87 -21.08
C LYS A 432 -8.65 19.20 -19.96
N GLU A 433 -7.48 18.51 -19.96
CA GLU A 433 -6.39 18.72 -18.99
C GLU A 433 -5.63 20.03 -19.27
#